data_0da114f643858bd1481d2c841b3834be
#
_entry.id   0da114f643858bd1481d2c841b3834be
#
_cell.length_a   1.000
_cell.length_b   1.000
_cell.length_c   1.000
_cell.angle_alpha   90.00
_cell.angle_beta   90.00
_cell.angle_gamma   90.00
#
_symmetry.space_group_name_H-M   'P 1'
#
loop_
_entity.id
_entity.type
_entity.pdbx_description
1 polymer ?
#
loop_
_entity_poly.entity_id
_entity_poly.type
_entity_poly.pdbx_seq_one_letter_code
_entity_poly.pdbx_strand_id
1 'polypeptide(L)' 'MSKYEIIIYWSPDDDAFVAEVPELPGCMADGATYQEALANTEIIIQEWLETAREVGRAIPEPK' A
#
# COMPACT_ATOMS: atom_id res chain seq x y z
N MET A 1 9.44 -7.02 -5.35
CA MET A 1 8.31 -7.27 -4.46
C MET A 1 8.58 -6.66 -3.09
N SER A 2 7.60 -6.01 -2.51
CA SER A 2 7.77 -5.37 -1.21
C SER A 2 7.81 -6.39 -0.07
N LYS A 3 8.59 -6.08 0.97
CA LYS A 3 8.61 -6.88 2.21
C LYS A 3 7.71 -6.27 3.30
N TYR A 4 7.06 -5.14 3.01
CA TYR A 4 6.11 -4.56 3.95
C TYR A 4 4.87 -5.42 4.04
N GLU A 5 4.27 -5.45 5.23
CA GLU A 5 3.00 -6.14 5.42
C GLU A 5 1.91 -5.44 4.61
N ILE A 6 1.11 -6.23 3.90
CA ILE A 6 -0.04 -5.72 3.15
C ILE A 6 -1.28 -6.46 3.63
N ILE A 7 -2.27 -5.72 4.09
CA ILE A 7 -3.54 -6.28 4.56
C ILE A 7 -4.60 -5.99 3.51
N ILE A 8 -5.23 -7.02 2.96
CA ILE A 8 -6.24 -6.86 1.93
C ILE A 8 -7.58 -7.38 2.45
N TYR A 9 -8.62 -6.56 2.31
CA TYR A 9 -9.96 -6.92 2.77
C TYR A 9 -11.01 -6.34 1.84
N TRP A 10 -12.20 -6.93 1.88
CA TRP A 10 -13.34 -6.42 1.14
C TRP A 10 -13.94 -5.23 1.88
N SER A 11 -14.17 -4.13 1.15
CA SER A 11 -14.80 -2.94 1.69
C SER A 11 -16.18 -2.77 1.04
N PRO A 12 -17.29 -3.03 1.78
CA PRO A 12 -18.62 -2.84 1.21
C PRO A 12 -18.92 -1.38 0.84
N ASP A 13 -18.39 -0.44 1.61
CA ASP A 13 -18.60 0.99 1.36
C ASP A 13 -17.96 1.43 0.06
N ASP A 14 -16.82 0.85 -0.30
CA ASP A 14 -16.09 1.17 -1.51
C ASP A 14 -16.45 0.24 -2.68
N ASP A 15 -17.18 -0.83 -2.41
CA ASP A 15 -17.50 -1.88 -3.36
C ASP A 15 -16.24 -2.39 -4.07
N ALA A 16 -15.19 -2.61 -3.29
CA ALA A 16 -13.87 -2.99 -3.80
C ALA A 16 -13.06 -3.69 -2.71
N PHE A 17 -12.00 -4.37 -3.11
CA PHE A 17 -10.99 -4.84 -2.18
C PHE A 17 -10.04 -3.69 -1.88
N VAL A 18 -9.75 -3.49 -0.61
CA VAL A 18 -8.82 -2.45 -0.16
C VAL A 18 -7.57 -3.11 0.38
N ALA A 19 -6.42 -2.54 0.05
CA ALA A 19 -5.13 -2.99 0.56
C ALA A 19 -4.49 -1.85 1.34
N GLU A 20 -4.03 -2.15 2.55
CA GLU A 20 -3.39 -1.18 3.43
C GLU A 20 -2.00 -1.66 3.80
N VAL A 21 -1.07 -0.72 3.93
CA VAL A 21 0.29 -0.99 4.38
C VAL A 21 0.48 -0.30 5.73
N PRO A 22 0.30 -1.03 6.85
CA PRO A 22 0.31 -0.39 8.18
C PRO A 22 1.60 0.35 8.50
N GLU A 23 2.73 -0.11 7.99
CA GLU A 23 4.03 0.48 8.30
C GLU A 23 4.30 1.79 7.55
N LEU A 24 3.53 2.06 6.49
CA LEU A 24 3.68 3.27 5.68
C LEU A 24 2.40 4.11 5.78
N PRO A 25 2.37 5.13 6.66
CA PRO A 25 1.15 5.91 6.89
C PRO A 25 0.55 6.47 5.61
N GLY A 26 -0.74 6.23 5.41
CA GLY A 26 -1.47 6.69 4.24
C GLY A 26 -1.26 5.86 2.98
N CYS A 27 -0.44 4.82 3.05
CA CYS A 27 -0.18 3.96 1.90
C CYS A 27 -1.28 2.92 1.78
N MET A 28 -2.17 3.11 0.80
CA MET A 28 -3.28 2.19 0.56
C MET A 28 -3.72 2.29 -0.89
N ALA A 29 -4.38 1.23 -1.35
CA ALA A 29 -4.90 1.17 -2.72
C ALA A 29 -6.13 0.26 -2.73
N ASP A 30 -6.79 0.16 -3.87
CA ASP A 30 -7.95 -0.70 -4.02
C ASP A 30 -7.92 -1.40 -5.37
N GLY A 31 -8.84 -2.34 -5.55
CA GLY A 31 -8.98 -3.06 -6.81
C GLY A 31 -10.23 -3.93 -6.79
N ALA A 32 -10.63 -4.38 -7.96
CA ALA A 32 -11.80 -5.22 -8.13
C ALA A 32 -11.57 -6.67 -7.66
N THR A 33 -10.31 -7.07 -7.53
CA THR A 33 -9.92 -8.41 -7.06
C THR A 33 -8.78 -8.26 -6.05
N TYR A 34 -8.50 -9.33 -5.29
CA TYR A 34 -7.33 -9.35 -4.39
C TYR A 34 -6.05 -9.06 -5.17
N GLN A 35 -5.90 -9.70 -6.33
CA GLN A 35 -4.69 -9.54 -7.14
C GLN A 35 -4.52 -8.12 -7.64
N GLU A 36 -5.61 -7.48 -8.06
CA GLU A 36 -5.59 -6.10 -8.53
C GLU A 36 -5.24 -5.14 -7.38
N ALA A 37 -5.87 -5.33 -6.22
CA ALA A 37 -5.55 -4.51 -5.05
C ALA A 37 -4.08 -4.65 -4.66
N LEU A 38 -3.54 -5.87 -4.69
CA LEU A 38 -2.13 -6.11 -4.39
C LEU A 38 -1.22 -5.40 -5.39
N ALA A 39 -1.49 -5.57 -6.69
CA ALA A 39 -0.67 -4.94 -7.74
C ALA A 39 -0.68 -3.42 -7.62
N ASN A 40 -1.85 -2.84 -7.38
CA ASN A 40 -1.98 -1.39 -7.21
C ASN A 40 -1.22 -0.91 -5.98
N THR A 41 -1.27 -1.67 -4.89
CA THR A 41 -0.56 -1.34 -3.66
C THR A 41 0.95 -1.36 -3.84
N GLU A 42 1.47 -2.32 -4.59
CA GLU A 42 2.90 -2.39 -4.89
C GLU A 42 3.38 -1.11 -5.57
N ILE A 43 2.57 -0.57 -6.49
CA ILE A 43 2.88 0.69 -7.16
C ILE A 43 2.87 1.85 -6.17
N ILE A 44 1.86 1.91 -5.31
CA ILE A 44 1.72 2.98 -4.32
C ILE A 44 2.87 2.94 -3.30
N ILE A 45 3.33 1.74 -2.91
CA ILE A 45 4.49 1.60 -2.03
C ILE A 45 5.71 2.25 -2.68
N GLN A 46 5.96 1.98 -3.96
CA GLN A 46 7.10 2.55 -4.65
C GLN A 46 7.02 4.08 -4.69
N GLU A 47 5.85 4.62 -4.98
CA GLU A 47 5.63 6.07 -4.99
C GLU A 47 5.83 6.67 -3.60
N TRP A 48 5.32 6.01 -2.57
CA TRP A 48 5.48 6.45 -1.18
C TRP A 48 6.95 6.54 -0.80
N LEU A 49 7.72 5.50 -1.14
CA LEU A 49 9.15 5.45 -0.84
C LEU A 49 9.93 6.53 -1.60
N GLU A 50 9.60 6.76 -2.86
CA GLU A 50 10.24 7.81 -3.66
C GLU A 50 9.97 9.19 -3.07
N THR A 51 8.72 9.47 -2.73
CA THR A 51 8.34 10.74 -2.12
C THR A 51 9.04 10.93 -0.77
N ALA A 52 9.10 9.88 0.05
CA ALA A 52 9.78 9.96 1.34
C ALA A 52 11.26 10.34 1.18
N ARG A 53 11.93 9.78 0.19
CA ARG A 53 13.34 10.10 -0.09
C ARG A 53 13.48 11.56 -0.52
N GLU A 54 12.58 12.04 -1.38
CA GLU A 54 12.63 13.41 -1.90
C GLU A 54 12.45 14.45 -0.80
N VAL A 55 11.57 14.19 0.17
CA VAL A 55 11.29 15.14 1.25
C VAL A 55 12.10 14.86 2.51
N GLY A 56 12.99 13.87 2.48
CA GLY A 56 13.83 13.53 3.64
C GLY A 56 13.06 12.87 4.77
N ARG A 57 11.93 12.24 4.48
CA ARG A 57 11.12 11.55 5.50
C ARG A 57 11.75 10.21 5.85
N ALA A 58 11.68 9.84 7.14
CA ALA A 58 12.16 8.54 7.58
C ALA A 58 11.35 7.41 6.93
N ILE A 59 12.06 6.39 6.47
CA ILE A 59 11.45 5.22 5.85
C ILE A 59 11.50 4.07 6.84
N PRO A 60 10.33 3.57 7.32
CA PRO A 60 10.31 2.42 8.21
C PRO A 60 10.83 1.18 7.51
N GLU A 61 11.57 0.35 8.24
CA GLU A 61 11.99 -0.94 7.71
C GLU A 61 10.86 -1.95 7.80
N PRO A 62 10.72 -2.85 6.82
CA PRO A 62 9.74 -3.93 6.89
C PRO A 62 10.03 -4.85 8.08
N LYS A 63 8.98 -5.26 8.74
CA LYS A 63 9.07 -6.18 9.87
C LYS A 63 9.42 -7.60 9.45
#